data_159cdeedbe40655812a3d61d3522d3ed
#
_entry.id   159cdeedbe40655812a3d61d3522d3ed
#
_cell.length_a   1.000
_cell.length_b   1.000
_cell.length_c   1.000
_cell.angle_alpha   90.00
_cell.angle_beta   90.00
_cell.angle_gamma   90.00
#
_symmetry.space_group_name_H-M   'P 1'
#
loop_
_entity.id
_entity.type
_entity.pdbx_description
1 polymer ?
#
loop_
_entity_poly.entity_id
_entity_poly.type
_entity_poly.pdbx_seq_one_letter_code
_entity_poly.pdbx_strand_id
1 'polypeptide(L)'
;MGEPLGFAYVDREKRLTIPRHSYRLGLITGIQPGNAAPILEDHSSGTPQRLLWMPADDPGAPDERPDDPGTYPNPLGTFNDRSRRQMHVCETARAEIDAARVGHLRGNTADALDGHALLARLKIAAGLAILDGRMDEITDEDWQLAGVVHAVSDRTRQQVIGTLEQVKTKNNRARAEAEASRAILVGDRVMEAATQRVGRAVMRKLDTAHDWVSRSELRGSLASKDRGYFEDAIEALKAAGQVEERELKAEHSGHIGTEYRRAR
;
A
#
# COMPACT_ATOMS: atom_id res chain seq x y z
N MET A 1 -23.60 13.88 14.93
CA MET A 1 -24.98 14.18 14.46
C MET A 1 -25.45 13.00 13.62
N GLY A 2 -26.63 12.43 13.92
CA GLY A 2 -27.15 11.32 13.11
C GLY A 2 -27.69 11.85 11.79
N GLU A 3 -27.38 11.20 10.68
CA GLU A 3 -27.96 11.49 9.38
C GLU A 3 -29.08 10.50 9.03
N PRO A 4 -30.06 10.86 8.19
CA PRO A 4 -31.03 9.89 7.73
C PRO A 4 -30.33 8.86 6.84
N LEU A 5 -30.67 7.59 6.99
CA LEU A 5 -30.25 6.54 6.09
C LEU A 5 -31.29 6.38 4.98
N GLY A 6 -30.85 6.42 3.74
CA GLY A 6 -31.71 6.22 2.58
C GLY A 6 -31.05 5.34 1.54
N PHE A 7 -31.85 4.46 0.93
CA PHE A 7 -31.43 3.71 -0.26
C PHE A 7 -31.91 4.45 -1.50
N ALA A 8 -30.97 4.80 -2.39
CA ALA A 8 -31.27 5.50 -3.64
C ALA A 8 -31.81 4.52 -4.70
N TYR A 9 -33.00 4.00 -4.50
CA TYR A 9 -33.71 3.30 -5.58
C TYR A 9 -34.25 4.30 -6.61
N VAL A 10 -34.20 3.94 -7.88
CA VAL A 10 -34.74 4.73 -8.98
C VAL A 10 -36.27 4.86 -8.81
N ASP A 11 -36.92 3.83 -8.31
CA ASP A 11 -38.35 3.81 -8.00
C ASP A 11 -38.62 4.53 -6.68
N ARG A 12 -39.40 5.61 -6.73
CA ARG A 12 -39.76 6.42 -5.56
C ARG A 12 -40.55 5.66 -4.49
N GLU A 13 -41.37 4.71 -4.90
CA GLU A 13 -42.20 3.91 -3.98
C GLU A 13 -41.35 2.92 -3.16
N LYS A 14 -40.19 2.53 -3.67
CA LYS A 14 -39.24 1.65 -2.98
C LYS A 14 -38.21 2.39 -2.13
N ARG A 15 -38.24 3.74 -2.08
CA ARG A 15 -37.32 4.52 -1.26
C ARG A 15 -37.65 4.35 0.21
N LEU A 16 -36.81 3.59 0.90
CA LEU A 16 -36.84 3.51 2.35
C LEU A 16 -35.97 4.62 2.93
N THR A 17 -36.52 5.50 3.74
CA THR A 17 -35.78 6.52 4.48
C THR A 17 -35.97 6.28 5.97
N ILE A 18 -34.86 6.05 6.68
CA ILE A 18 -34.87 5.92 8.13
C ILE A 18 -34.54 7.31 8.71
N PRO A 19 -35.45 7.90 9.52
CA PRO A 19 -35.26 9.24 10.06
C PRO A 19 -34.01 9.35 10.95
N ARG A 20 -33.48 10.56 11.07
CA ARG A 20 -32.41 10.88 12.04
C ARG A 20 -32.81 10.43 13.44
N HIS A 21 -31.83 9.91 14.19
CA HIS A 21 -31.99 9.52 15.59
C HIS A 21 -33.03 8.42 15.88
N SER A 22 -33.58 7.78 14.83
CA SER A 22 -34.58 6.71 14.97
C SER A 22 -33.95 5.31 14.95
N TYR A 23 -32.63 5.19 14.78
CA TYR A 23 -31.95 3.90 14.66
C TYR A 23 -30.67 3.85 15.51
N ARG A 24 -30.25 2.63 15.76
CA ARG A 24 -28.93 2.30 16.31
C ARG A 24 -28.33 1.25 15.38
N LEU A 25 -27.04 1.39 15.04
CA LEU A 25 -26.32 0.48 14.19
C LEU A 25 -25.18 -0.15 14.99
N GLY A 26 -25.21 -1.47 15.12
CA GLY A 26 -24.04 -2.26 15.50
C GLY A 26 -23.43 -2.88 14.26
N LEU A 27 -22.13 -2.71 14.04
CA LEU A 27 -21.40 -3.28 12.91
C LEU A 27 -20.30 -4.21 13.44
N ILE A 28 -20.36 -5.47 13.00
CA ILE A 28 -19.30 -6.45 13.19
C ILE A 28 -18.85 -6.88 11.80
N THR A 29 -17.56 -6.77 11.53
CA THR A 29 -17.00 -7.14 10.22
C THR A 29 -15.63 -7.77 10.38
N GLY A 30 -15.33 -8.76 9.57
CA GLY A 30 -14.00 -9.32 9.42
C GLY A 30 -13.24 -8.58 8.34
N ILE A 31 -11.97 -8.27 8.60
CA ILE A 31 -11.09 -7.64 7.64
C ILE A 31 -9.71 -8.29 7.68
N GLN A 32 -9.16 -8.58 6.51
CA GLN A 32 -7.77 -9.01 6.41
C GLN A 32 -6.84 -7.80 6.61
N PRO A 33 -5.76 -7.92 7.39
CA PRO A 33 -4.85 -6.80 7.67
C PRO A 33 -4.37 -6.08 6.40
N GLY A 34 -4.02 -6.82 5.34
CA GLY A 34 -3.58 -6.24 4.06
C GLY A 34 -4.63 -5.40 3.32
N ASN A 35 -5.91 -5.54 3.67
CA ASN A 35 -7.05 -4.85 3.03
C ASN A 35 -7.65 -3.74 3.92
N ALA A 36 -7.06 -3.47 5.08
CA ALA A 36 -7.59 -2.51 6.05
C ALA A 36 -7.31 -1.03 5.71
N ALA A 37 -6.52 -0.75 4.67
CA ALA A 37 -6.15 0.60 4.27
C ALA A 37 -7.33 1.58 4.14
N PRO A 38 -8.46 1.24 3.46
CA PRO A 38 -9.57 2.18 3.30
C PRO A 38 -10.20 2.64 4.62
N ILE A 39 -10.18 1.77 5.66
CA ILE A 39 -10.71 2.12 6.98
C ILE A 39 -9.67 2.94 7.76
N LEU A 40 -8.40 2.56 7.71
CA LEU A 40 -7.33 3.21 8.46
C LEU A 40 -6.90 4.55 7.87
N GLU A 41 -7.01 4.74 6.56
CA GLU A 41 -6.68 6.01 5.89
C GLU A 41 -7.75 7.10 6.09
N ASP A 42 -8.93 6.73 6.58
CA ASP A 42 -10.01 7.68 6.91
C ASP A 42 -9.82 8.36 8.28
N HIS A 43 -8.61 8.91 8.49
CA HIS A 43 -8.25 9.58 9.75
C HIS A 43 -9.07 10.83 10.00
N SER A 44 -9.42 11.57 8.94
CA SER A 44 -10.13 12.85 9.03
C SER A 44 -11.55 12.70 9.53
N SER A 45 -12.21 11.57 9.29
CA SER A 45 -13.57 11.27 9.80
C SER A 45 -13.56 10.63 11.19
N GLY A 46 -12.39 10.16 11.67
CA GLY A 46 -12.25 9.45 12.94
C GLY A 46 -12.88 8.05 12.94
N THR A 47 -13.12 7.47 11.78
CA THR A 47 -13.69 6.12 11.64
C THR A 47 -12.85 5.04 12.33
N PRO A 48 -11.49 4.97 12.13
CA PRO A 48 -10.68 3.92 12.76
C PRO A 48 -10.69 3.98 14.28
N GLN A 49 -10.87 5.18 14.86
CA GLN A 49 -10.87 5.40 16.30
C GLN A 49 -12.17 4.96 17.00
N ARG A 50 -13.25 4.78 16.22
CA ARG A 50 -14.57 4.36 16.73
C ARG A 50 -14.79 2.86 16.65
N LEU A 51 -13.89 2.14 15.98
CA LEU A 51 -13.93 0.69 15.84
C LEU A 51 -13.06 0.03 16.90
N LEU A 52 -13.54 -1.09 17.43
CA LEU A 52 -12.73 -1.99 18.23
C LEU A 52 -12.08 -3.02 17.31
N TRP A 53 -10.77 -3.06 17.34
CA TRP A 53 -9.94 -3.98 16.56
C TRP A 53 -9.63 -5.19 17.41
N MET A 54 -10.23 -6.33 17.08
CA MET A 54 -10.00 -7.56 17.81
C MET A 54 -9.24 -8.57 16.95
N PRO A 55 -8.26 -9.31 17.53
CA PRO A 55 -7.61 -10.38 16.80
C PRO A 55 -8.62 -11.51 16.52
N ALA A 56 -8.53 -12.10 15.33
CA ALA A 56 -9.28 -13.31 14.99
C ALA A 56 -8.47 -14.57 15.32
N ASP A 57 -7.16 -14.43 15.50
CA ASP A 57 -6.25 -15.51 15.85
C ASP A 57 -6.07 -15.58 17.37
N ASP A 58 -6.03 -16.77 17.92
CA ASP A 58 -5.68 -17.06 19.30
C ASP A 58 -4.44 -17.97 19.34
N PRO A 59 -3.24 -17.41 19.57
CA PRO A 59 -2.02 -18.20 19.70
C PRO A 59 -2.05 -19.19 20.89
N GLY A 60 -2.93 -18.97 21.86
CA GLY A 60 -3.15 -19.83 23.02
C GLY A 60 -4.33 -20.79 22.86
N ALA A 61 -4.88 -20.92 21.65
CA ALA A 61 -6.00 -21.83 21.40
C ALA A 61 -5.64 -23.25 21.82
N PRO A 62 -6.50 -23.95 22.60
CA PRO A 62 -6.23 -25.32 23.00
C PRO A 62 -6.28 -26.27 21.80
N ASP A 63 -5.46 -27.33 21.86
CA ASP A 63 -5.43 -28.38 20.82
C ASP A 63 -6.76 -29.13 20.72
N GLU A 64 -7.49 -29.24 21.82
CA GLU A 64 -8.81 -29.86 21.87
C GLU A 64 -9.88 -28.78 21.95
N ARG A 65 -10.96 -28.98 21.21
CA ARG A 65 -12.11 -28.09 21.25
C ARG A 65 -12.72 -28.10 22.66
N PRO A 66 -12.86 -26.94 23.34
CA PRO A 66 -13.50 -26.88 24.64
C PRO A 66 -14.99 -27.29 24.52
N ASP A 67 -15.52 -27.80 25.65
CA ASP A 67 -16.95 -28.12 25.72
C ASP A 67 -17.82 -26.91 25.46
N ASP A 68 -19.02 -27.14 24.91
CA ASP A 68 -20.00 -26.09 24.70
C ASP A 68 -20.37 -25.43 26.05
N PRO A 69 -20.10 -24.12 26.24
CA PRO A 69 -20.39 -23.43 27.48
C PRO A 69 -21.92 -23.32 27.77
N GLY A 70 -22.75 -23.80 26.86
CA GLY A 70 -24.20 -23.68 26.94
C GLY A 70 -24.72 -22.30 26.56
N THR A 71 -26.01 -22.09 26.77
CA THR A 71 -26.67 -20.83 26.45
C THR A 71 -26.32 -19.75 27.45
N TYR A 72 -25.74 -18.65 26.97
CA TYR A 72 -25.53 -17.46 27.83
C TYR A 72 -26.88 -16.94 28.34
N PRO A 73 -27.09 -16.83 29.67
CA PRO A 73 -28.31 -16.26 30.18
C PRO A 73 -28.38 -14.78 29.79
N ASN A 74 -29.28 -14.44 28.87
CA ASN A 74 -29.44 -13.05 28.41
C ASN A 74 -30.00 -12.18 29.59
N PRO A 75 -29.17 -11.38 30.26
CA PRO A 75 -29.61 -10.56 31.38
C PRO A 75 -30.46 -9.37 30.93
N LEU A 76 -30.56 -9.13 29.62
CA LEU A 76 -31.10 -7.89 29.07
C LEU A 76 -32.62 -7.89 28.89
N GLY A 77 -33.26 -9.06 29.02
CA GLY A 77 -34.67 -9.17 28.67
C GLY A 77 -34.97 -8.60 27.25
N THR A 78 -36.18 -8.24 27.01
CA THR A 78 -36.55 -7.51 25.79
C THR A 78 -36.32 -6.02 25.97
N PHE A 79 -35.40 -5.43 25.18
CA PHE A 79 -35.22 -3.98 25.05
C PHE A 79 -36.40 -3.30 24.34
N ASN A 80 -37.61 -3.42 24.90
CA ASN A 80 -38.82 -2.81 24.34
C ASN A 80 -39.04 -1.38 24.84
N ASP A 81 -38.22 -0.90 25.74
CA ASP A 81 -38.36 0.42 26.33
C ASP A 81 -37.68 1.46 25.43
N ARG A 82 -38.46 2.37 24.85
CA ARG A 82 -37.98 3.52 24.08
C ARG A 82 -37.48 4.66 24.99
N SER A 83 -37.48 4.49 26.30
CA SER A 83 -36.97 5.49 27.23
C SER A 83 -35.48 5.65 27.11
N ARG A 84 -35.02 6.88 27.19
CA ARG A 84 -33.58 7.19 27.32
C ARG A 84 -33.15 6.80 28.72
N ARG A 85 -32.24 5.85 28.84
CA ARG A 85 -31.60 5.50 30.11
C ARG A 85 -30.31 6.29 30.24
N GLN A 86 -30.02 6.74 31.45
CA GLN A 86 -28.74 7.33 31.85
C GLN A 86 -28.03 6.36 32.77
N MET A 87 -26.75 6.13 32.52
CA MET A 87 -25.90 5.37 33.43
C MET A 87 -25.02 6.34 34.20
N HIS A 88 -24.88 6.12 35.47
CA HIS A 88 -23.91 6.82 36.31
C HIS A 88 -22.50 6.30 35.94
N VAL A 89 -21.56 7.21 35.80
CA VAL A 89 -20.17 6.87 35.51
C VAL A 89 -19.37 7.03 36.78
N CYS A 90 -18.53 6.06 37.12
CA CYS A 90 -17.68 6.12 38.33
C CYS A 90 -16.75 7.34 38.32
N GLU A 91 -16.35 7.77 39.50
CA GLU A 91 -15.54 9.00 39.67
C GLU A 91 -14.19 8.90 38.97
N THR A 92 -13.54 7.73 39.02
CA THR A 92 -12.25 7.47 38.32
C THR A 92 -12.36 7.74 36.84
N ALA A 93 -13.41 7.22 36.17
CA ALA A 93 -13.62 7.43 34.76
C ALA A 93 -13.90 8.91 34.41
N ARG A 94 -14.71 9.58 35.25
CA ARG A 94 -15.00 11.01 35.11
C ARG A 94 -13.74 11.86 35.19
N ALA A 95 -12.93 11.63 36.23
CA ALA A 95 -11.69 12.36 36.49
C ALA A 95 -10.71 12.19 35.30
N GLU A 96 -10.57 10.97 34.79
CA GLU A 96 -9.69 10.70 33.63
C GLU A 96 -10.18 11.38 32.36
N ILE A 97 -11.49 11.35 32.08
CA ILE A 97 -12.08 12.02 30.91
C ILE A 97 -11.95 13.54 31.02
N ASP A 98 -12.20 14.12 32.21
CA ASP A 98 -12.06 15.56 32.40
C ASP A 98 -10.62 16.03 32.32
N ALA A 99 -9.67 15.28 32.85
CA ALA A 99 -8.25 15.57 32.74
C ALA A 99 -7.79 15.55 31.26
N ALA A 100 -8.22 14.56 30.49
CA ALA A 100 -7.92 14.48 29.05
C ALA A 100 -8.54 15.65 28.27
N ARG A 101 -9.78 16.03 28.60
CA ARG A 101 -10.45 17.20 28.00
C ARG A 101 -9.66 18.49 28.27
N VAL A 102 -9.23 18.70 29.51
CA VAL A 102 -8.42 19.88 29.88
C VAL A 102 -7.07 19.86 29.17
N GLY A 103 -6.43 18.69 29.09
CA GLY A 103 -5.18 18.53 28.31
C GLY A 103 -5.35 18.93 26.86
N HIS A 104 -6.41 18.46 26.22
CA HIS A 104 -6.74 18.83 24.83
C HIS A 104 -6.96 20.34 24.66
N LEU A 105 -7.71 20.97 25.55
CA LEU A 105 -7.93 22.42 25.53
C LEU A 105 -6.63 23.23 25.69
N ARG A 106 -5.63 22.67 26.35
CA ARG A 106 -4.29 23.27 26.53
C ARG A 106 -3.34 23.00 25.38
N GLY A 107 -3.80 22.32 24.32
CA GLY A 107 -2.97 21.97 23.16
C GLY A 107 -2.09 20.74 23.34
N ASN A 108 -2.24 19.98 24.42
CA ASN A 108 -1.60 18.68 24.60
C ASN A 108 -2.38 17.66 23.75
N THR A 109 -2.18 17.69 22.45
CA THR A 109 -2.77 16.72 21.54
C THR A 109 -1.96 15.43 21.60
N ALA A 110 -2.51 14.40 22.22
CA ALA A 110 -2.12 13.02 21.92
C ALA A 110 -2.35 12.73 20.42
N ASP A 111 -1.78 11.65 19.94
CA ASP A 111 -1.87 11.20 18.54
C ASP A 111 -3.30 11.43 17.98
N ALA A 112 -3.38 11.87 16.73
CA ALA A 112 -4.66 12.11 16.04
C ALA A 112 -5.59 10.87 16.07
N LEU A 113 -5.03 9.68 16.28
CA LEU A 113 -5.78 8.41 16.44
C LEU A 113 -6.36 8.20 17.83
N ASP A 114 -6.04 9.03 18.84
CA ASP A 114 -6.49 8.86 20.22
C ASP A 114 -7.66 9.79 20.60
N GLY A 115 -8.10 10.66 19.71
CA GLY A 115 -9.16 11.64 19.96
C GLY A 115 -10.51 11.07 20.43
N HIS A 116 -10.76 9.77 20.20
CA HIS A 116 -11.98 9.08 20.61
C HIS A 116 -11.73 7.90 21.57
N ALA A 117 -10.49 7.69 22.01
CA ALA A 117 -10.10 6.54 22.84
C ALA A 117 -10.93 6.43 24.13
N LEU A 118 -11.06 7.50 24.88
CA LEU A 118 -11.83 7.50 26.12
C LEU A 118 -13.34 7.30 25.88
N LEU A 119 -13.88 7.81 24.79
CA LEU A 119 -15.26 7.55 24.41
C LEU A 119 -15.47 6.09 24.01
N ALA A 120 -14.54 5.49 23.29
CA ALA A 120 -14.58 4.06 22.96
C ALA A 120 -14.49 3.21 24.23
N ARG A 121 -13.56 3.52 25.14
CA ARG A 121 -13.42 2.85 26.45
C ARG A 121 -14.69 2.98 27.29
N LEU A 122 -15.32 4.16 27.32
CA LEU A 122 -16.58 4.36 28.06
C LEU A 122 -17.72 3.51 27.48
N LYS A 123 -17.79 3.35 26.17
CA LYS A 123 -18.78 2.47 25.53
C LYS A 123 -18.51 1.00 25.83
N ILE A 124 -17.25 0.58 25.93
CA ILE A 124 -16.89 -0.78 26.34
C ILE A 124 -17.34 -1.00 27.78
N ALA A 125 -17.01 -0.08 28.71
CA ALA A 125 -17.40 -0.18 30.10
C ALA A 125 -18.91 -0.27 30.26
N ALA A 126 -19.68 0.55 29.53
CA ALA A 126 -21.13 0.45 29.51
C ALA A 126 -21.61 -0.90 28.96
N GLY A 127 -20.98 -1.43 27.94
CA GLY A 127 -21.27 -2.76 27.39
C GLY A 127 -21.02 -3.88 28.42
N LEU A 128 -19.92 -3.82 29.16
CA LEU A 128 -19.59 -4.77 30.21
C LEU A 128 -20.59 -4.72 31.37
N ALA A 129 -20.95 -3.52 31.86
CA ALA A 129 -21.98 -3.34 32.87
C ALA A 129 -23.32 -3.96 32.44
N ILE A 130 -23.72 -3.73 31.19
CA ILE A 130 -24.94 -4.28 30.62
C ILE A 130 -24.89 -5.81 30.51
N LEU A 131 -23.75 -6.39 30.12
CA LEU A 131 -23.55 -7.83 30.09
C LEU A 131 -23.65 -8.47 31.48
N ASP A 132 -23.26 -7.72 32.52
CA ASP A 132 -23.41 -8.11 33.91
C ASP A 132 -24.83 -7.84 34.46
N GLY A 133 -25.75 -7.37 33.65
CA GLY A 133 -27.15 -7.11 34.02
C GLY A 133 -27.40 -5.73 34.64
N ARG A 134 -26.39 -4.88 34.78
CA ARG A 134 -26.50 -3.51 35.33
C ARG A 134 -26.80 -2.50 34.19
N MET A 135 -27.78 -1.63 34.40
CA MET A 135 -28.20 -0.66 33.42
C MET A 135 -28.19 0.79 33.95
N ASP A 136 -27.78 1.00 35.16
CA ASP A 136 -27.84 2.27 35.87
C ASP A 136 -26.47 2.83 36.21
N GLU A 137 -25.45 2.01 36.30
CA GLU A 137 -24.11 2.45 36.66
C GLU A 137 -22.98 1.72 35.92
N ILE A 138 -21.87 2.42 35.76
CA ILE A 138 -20.57 1.92 35.34
C ILE A 138 -19.65 2.02 36.56
N THR A 139 -19.13 0.88 37.01
CA THR A 139 -18.25 0.79 38.19
C THR A 139 -16.78 1.03 37.79
N ASP A 140 -15.91 1.16 38.82
CA ASP A 140 -14.46 1.22 38.61
C ASP A 140 -13.92 -0.06 37.98
N GLU A 141 -14.50 -1.23 38.31
CA GLU A 141 -14.13 -2.50 37.69
C GLU A 141 -14.45 -2.53 36.19
N ASP A 142 -15.66 -2.08 35.78
CA ASP A 142 -16.02 -1.99 34.40
C ASP A 142 -15.05 -1.07 33.63
N TRP A 143 -14.66 0.04 34.26
CA TRP A 143 -13.70 0.98 33.66
C TRP A 143 -12.32 0.38 33.50
N GLN A 144 -11.83 -0.39 34.48
CA GLN A 144 -10.56 -1.10 34.42
C GLN A 144 -10.57 -2.19 33.34
N LEU A 145 -11.59 -3.04 33.33
CA LEU A 145 -11.76 -4.10 32.34
C LEU A 145 -11.89 -3.52 30.90
N ALA A 146 -12.64 -2.42 30.77
CA ALA A 146 -12.71 -1.70 29.49
C ALA A 146 -11.35 -1.20 29.04
N GLY A 147 -10.47 -0.81 29.96
CA GLY A 147 -9.09 -0.44 29.66
C GLY A 147 -8.30 -1.61 29.09
N VAL A 148 -8.46 -2.82 29.62
CA VAL A 148 -7.82 -4.04 29.12
C VAL A 148 -8.29 -4.34 27.70
N VAL A 149 -9.60 -4.33 27.46
CA VAL A 149 -10.19 -4.56 26.13
C VAL A 149 -9.70 -3.51 25.12
N HIS A 150 -9.66 -2.25 25.53
CA HIS A 150 -9.16 -1.16 24.68
C HIS A 150 -7.67 -1.33 24.34
N ALA A 151 -6.85 -1.76 25.29
CA ALA A 151 -5.43 -2.01 25.05
C ALA A 151 -5.20 -3.18 24.07
N VAL A 152 -6.06 -4.20 24.07
CA VAL A 152 -6.04 -5.27 23.06
C VAL A 152 -6.38 -4.69 21.69
N SER A 153 -7.41 -3.86 21.60
CA SER A 153 -7.82 -3.20 20.36
C SER A 153 -6.70 -2.34 19.78
N ASP A 154 -6.02 -1.57 20.61
CA ASP A 154 -4.92 -0.70 20.15
C ASP A 154 -3.74 -1.52 19.62
N ARG A 155 -3.35 -2.57 20.31
CA ARG A 155 -2.29 -3.48 19.85
C ARG A 155 -2.65 -4.11 18.50
N THR A 156 -3.88 -4.60 18.37
CA THR A 156 -4.36 -5.19 17.11
C THR A 156 -4.34 -4.17 15.98
N ARG A 157 -4.82 -2.95 16.22
CA ARG A 157 -4.76 -1.84 15.25
C ARG A 157 -3.33 -1.54 14.82
N GLN A 158 -2.38 -1.46 15.75
CA GLN A 158 -0.97 -1.23 15.45
C GLN A 158 -0.35 -2.36 14.62
N GLN A 159 -0.69 -3.61 14.90
CA GLN A 159 -0.26 -4.75 14.10
C GLN A 159 -0.79 -4.67 12.65
N VAL A 160 -2.06 -4.28 12.48
CA VAL A 160 -2.65 -4.08 11.16
C VAL A 160 -1.94 -2.95 10.39
N ILE A 161 -1.65 -1.83 11.06
CA ILE A 161 -0.89 -0.71 10.47
C ILE A 161 0.49 -1.18 10.02
N GLY A 162 1.23 -1.88 10.88
CA GLY A 162 2.55 -2.42 10.56
C GLY A 162 2.52 -3.39 9.36
N THR A 163 1.49 -4.24 9.28
CA THR A 163 1.30 -5.16 8.14
C THR A 163 1.07 -4.38 6.84
N LEU A 164 0.25 -3.33 6.87
CA LEU A 164 0.00 -2.47 5.70
C LEU A 164 1.27 -1.77 5.22
N GLU A 165 2.09 -1.27 6.13
CA GLU A 165 3.37 -0.63 5.80
C GLU A 165 4.33 -1.62 5.13
N GLN A 166 4.41 -2.85 5.64
CA GLN A 166 5.21 -3.91 5.03
C GLN A 166 4.72 -4.25 3.61
N VAL A 167 3.41 -4.41 3.41
CA VAL A 167 2.81 -4.64 2.09
C VAL A 167 3.11 -3.49 1.14
N LYS A 168 2.96 -2.25 1.60
CA LYS A 168 3.24 -1.03 0.82
C LYS A 168 4.71 -0.97 0.38
N THR A 169 5.63 -1.25 1.30
CA THR A 169 7.07 -1.30 1.04
C THR A 169 7.43 -2.39 0.04
N LYS A 170 6.88 -3.61 0.22
CA LYS A 170 7.09 -4.73 -0.72
C LYS A 170 6.59 -4.41 -2.12
N ASN A 171 5.41 -3.82 -2.23
CA ASN A 171 4.83 -3.44 -3.52
C ASN A 171 5.64 -2.33 -4.22
N ASN A 172 6.11 -1.34 -3.47
CA ASN A 172 6.95 -0.26 -4.00
C ASN A 172 8.29 -0.81 -4.52
N ARG A 173 8.91 -1.72 -3.77
CA ARG A 173 10.14 -2.40 -4.20
C ARG A 173 9.93 -3.21 -5.48
N ALA A 174 8.88 -4.02 -5.54
CA ALA A 174 8.56 -4.81 -6.73
C ALA A 174 8.30 -3.92 -7.97
N ARG A 175 7.63 -2.77 -7.79
CA ARG A 175 7.42 -1.79 -8.87
C ARG A 175 8.75 -1.20 -9.36
N ALA A 176 9.62 -0.78 -8.44
CA ALA A 176 10.92 -0.22 -8.79
C ALA A 176 11.80 -1.25 -9.54
N GLU A 177 11.83 -2.51 -9.11
CA GLU A 177 12.54 -3.60 -9.77
C GLU A 177 11.98 -3.88 -11.19
N ALA A 178 10.65 -3.88 -11.34
CA ALA A 178 10.01 -4.05 -12.64
C ALA A 178 10.29 -2.86 -13.59
N GLU A 179 10.32 -1.65 -13.08
CA GLU A 179 10.65 -0.45 -13.85
C GLU A 179 12.12 -0.43 -14.30
N ALA A 180 13.05 -0.78 -13.41
CA ALA A 180 14.46 -0.92 -13.73
C ALA A 180 14.67 -1.99 -14.81
N SER A 181 14.03 -3.15 -14.69
CA SER A 181 14.10 -4.22 -15.69
C SER A 181 13.55 -3.77 -17.07
N ARG A 182 12.45 -3.04 -17.08
CA ARG A 182 11.90 -2.46 -18.32
C ARG A 182 12.85 -1.46 -18.97
N ALA A 183 13.48 -0.60 -18.15
CA ALA A 183 14.42 0.41 -18.64
C ALA A 183 15.64 -0.25 -19.31
N ILE A 184 16.19 -1.31 -18.73
CA ILE A 184 17.27 -2.11 -19.28
C ILE A 184 16.85 -2.70 -20.65
N LEU A 185 15.71 -3.40 -20.70
CA LEU A 185 15.20 -4.02 -21.94
C LEU A 185 14.95 -3.00 -23.05
N VAL A 186 14.47 -1.81 -22.71
CA VAL A 186 14.28 -0.73 -23.70
C VAL A 186 15.64 -0.20 -24.16
N GLY A 187 16.60 -0.02 -23.26
CA GLY A 187 17.96 0.39 -23.57
C GLY A 187 18.64 -0.57 -24.54
N ASP A 188 18.58 -1.87 -24.26
CA ASP A 188 19.16 -2.91 -25.11
C ASP A 188 18.55 -2.92 -26.52
N ARG A 189 17.22 -2.82 -26.63
CA ARG A 189 16.54 -2.75 -27.93
C ARG A 189 16.92 -1.50 -28.73
N VAL A 190 17.05 -0.36 -28.06
CA VAL A 190 17.47 0.89 -28.71
C VAL A 190 18.89 0.77 -29.22
N MET A 191 19.80 0.19 -28.42
CA MET A 191 21.20 -0.04 -28.80
C MET A 191 21.30 -1.02 -29.97
N GLU A 192 20.59 -2.14 -29.91
CA GLU A 192 20.56 -3.14 -30.99
C GLU A 192 20.02 -2.52 -32.32
N ALA A 193 18.92 -1.77 -32.24
CA ALA A 193 18.35 -1.10 -33.41
C ALA A 193 19.31 -0.05 -34.00
N ALA A 194 20.07 0.67 -33.15
CA ALA A 194 21.07 1.62 -33.57
C ALA A 194 22.27 0.92 -34.26
N THR A 195 22.79 -0.14 -33.64
CA THR A 195 23.87 -0.97 -34.18
C THR A 195 23.50 -1.56 -35.55
N GLN A 196 22.30 -2.13 -35.70
CA GLN A 196 21.81 -2.64 -36.98
C GLN A 196 21.66 -1.54 -38.05
N ARG A 197 21.19 -0.35 -37.65
CA ARG A 197 21.07 0.80 -38.57
C ARG A 197 22.44 1.24 -39.05
N VAL A 198 23.42 1.33 -38.15
CA VAL A 198 24.81 1.67 -38.48
C VAL A 198 25.44 0.60 -39.38
N GLY A 199 25.26 -0.68 -39.07
CA GLY A 199 25.73 -1.79 -39.87
C GLY A 199 25.22 -1.71 -41.32
N ARG A 200 23.92 -1.44 -41.52
CA ARG A 200 23.35 -1.23 -42.86
C ARG A 200 23.93 -0.01 -43.59
N ALA A 201 24.26 1.05 -42.86
CA ALA A 201 24.89 2.24 -43.47
C ALA A 201 26.32 1.95 -43.90
N VAL A 202 27.11 1.25 -43.08
CA VAL A 202 28.47 0.81 -43.39
C VAL A 202 28.47 -0.12 -44.59
N MET A 203 27.60 -1.13 -44.63
CA MET A 203 27.51 -2.08 -45.75
C MET A 203 27.20 -1.35 -47.07
N ARG A 204 26.25 -0.42 -47.10
CA ARG A 204 25.94 0.40 -48.30
C ARG A 204 27.16 1.18 -48.79
N LYS A 205 27.96 1.75 -47.86
CA LYS A 205 29.18 2.49 -48.22
C LYS A 205 30.23 1.55 -48.81
N LEU A 206 30.43 0.37 -48.23
CA LEU A 206 31.36 -0.65 -48.72
C LEU A 206 30.92 -1.22 -50.07
N ASP A 207 29.61 -1.38 -50.30
CA ASP A 207 29.08 -1.85 -51.61
C ASP A 207 29.36 -0.86 -52.76
N THR A 208 29.37 0.43 -52.45
CA THR A 208 29.63 1.47 -53.47
C THR A 208 31.13 1.72 -53.67
N ALA A 209 31.97 1.39 -52.72
CA ALA A 209 33.42 1.68 -52.80
C ALA A 209 34.21 0.66 -53.66
N HIS A 210 33.69 -0.58 -53.78
CA HIS A 210 34.31 -1.69 -54.53
C HIS A 210 35.76 -2.05 -54.10
N ASP A 211 36.33 -1.39 -53.11
CA ASP A 211 37.68 -1.56 -52.60
C ASP A 211 37.74 -1.33 -51.08
N TRP A 212 38.91 -1.35 -50.50
CA TRP A 212 39.14 -1.09 -49.08
C TRP A 212 38.83 0.37 -48.71
N VAL A 213 38.08 0.56 -47.62
CA VAL A 213 37.66 1.87 -47.09
C VAL A 213 38.22 2.04 -45.69
N SER A 214 38.81 3.21 -45.41
CA SER A 214 39.38 3.47 -44.10
C SER A 214 38.33 3.60 -43.00
N ARG A 215 38.69 3.21 -41.78
CA ARG A 215 37.83 3.37 -40.58
C ARG A 215 37.36 4.80 -40.40
N SER A 216 38.25 5.80 -40.65
CA SER A 216 37.93 7.21 -40.50
C SER A 216 36.85 7.66 -41.54
N GLU A 217 36.95 7.18 -42.75
CA GLU A 217 35.98 7.49 -43.81
C GLU A 217 34.62 6.85 -43.53
N LEU A 218 34.57 5.58 -43.12
CA LEU A 218 33.32 4.91 -42.76
C LEU A 218 32.63 5.61 -41.57
N ARG A 219 33.39 5.88 -40.51
CA ARG A 219 32.86 6.57 -39.33
C ARG A 219 32.45 8.02 -39.62
N GLY A 220 33.22 8.71 -40.51
CA GLY A 220 32.91 10.06 -40.95
C GLY A 220 31.63 10.17 -41.78
N SER A 221 31.28 9.12 -42.52
CA SER A 221 30.06 9.07 -43.32
C SER A 221 28.79 8.91 -42.50
N LEU A 222 28.89 8.54 -41.19
CA LEU A 222 27.75 8.35 -40.32
C LEU A 222 27.31 9.67 -39.70
N ALA A 223 26.00 9.78 -39.41
CA ALA A 223 25.46 10.88 -38.65
C ALA A 223 26.11 10.92 -37.22
N SER A 224 26.29 12.11 -36.69
CA SER A 224 26.98 12.31 -35.39
C SER A 224 26.43 11.42 -34.28
N LYS A 225 25.11 11.28 -34.19
CA LYS A 225 24.42 10.42 -33.19
C LYS A 225 24.70 8.92 -33.35
N ASP A 226 25.08 8.47 -34.52
CA ASP A 226 25.27 7.06 -34.86
C ASP A 226 26.75 6.62 -34.76
N ARG A 227 27.68 7.57 -34.65
CA ARG A 227 29.12 7.30 -34.60
C ARG A 227 29.55 6.51 -33.33
N GLY A 228 28.77 6.60 -32.23
CA GLY A 228 29.02 5.85 -31.03
C GLY A 228 28.81 4.35 -31.17
N TYR A 229 27.98 3.92 -32.11
CA TYR A 229 27.63 2.50 -32.36
C TYR A 229 28.44 1.90 -33.51
N PHE A 230 29.46 2.60 -34.01
CA PHE A 230 30.26 2.13 -35.13
C PHE A 230 31.06 0.88 -34.82
N GLU A 231 31.72 0.83 -33.67
CA GLU A 231 32.56 -0.31 -33.30
C GLU A 231 31.69 -1.57 -33.12
N ASP A 232 30.60 -1.46 -32.38
CA ASP A 232 29.67 -2.57 -32.16
C ASP A 232 29.08 -3.10 -33.46
N ALA A 233 28.80 -2.18 -34.42
CA ALA A 233 28.30 -2.56 -35.74
C ALA A 233 29.37 -3.28 -36.58
N ILE A 234 30.64 -2.82 -36.56
CA ILE A 234 31.73 -3.49 -37.23
C ILE A 234 31.98 -4.88 -36.67
N GLU A 235 32.01 -5.01 -35.35
CA GLU A 235 32.18 -6.32 -34.69
C GLU A 235 31.05 -7.30 -35.06
N ALA A 236 29.80 -6.83 -35.05
CA ALA A 236 28.67 -7.64 -35.50
C ALA A 236 28.79 -8.08 -36.95
N LEU A 237 29.20 -7.17 -37.87
CA LEU A 237 29.40 -7.50 -39.26
C LEU A 237 30.58 -8.47 -39.48
N LYS A 238 31.66 -8.33 -38.75
CA LYS A 238 32.80 -9.28 -38.74
C LYS A 238 32.38 -10.66 -38.26
N ALA A 239 31.66 -10.71 -37.13
CA ALA A 239 31.13 -11.97 -36.59
C ALA A 239 30.18 -12.68 -37.56
N ALA A 240 29.42 -11.91 -38.36
CA ALA A 240 28.56 -12.42 -39.43
C ALA A 240 29.32 -12.76 -40.74
N GLY A 241 30.64 -12.57 -40.79
CA GLY A 241 31.44 -12.83 -41.95
C GLY A 241 31.16 -11.91 -43.16
N GLN A 242 30.56 -10.74 -42.92
CA GLN A 242 30.15 -9.80 -43.98
C GLN A 242 31.22 -8.75 -44.32
N VAL A 243 32.17 -8.53 -43.43
CA VAL A 243 33.23 -7.52 -43.55
C VAL A 243 34.59 -8.15 -43.24
N GLU A 244 35.55 -7.88 -44.10
CA GLU A 244 36.96 -8.18 -43.89
C GLU A 244 37.68 -6.93 -43.38
N GLU A 245 38.67 -7.13 -42.50
CA GLU A 245 39.48 -6.08 -41.87
C GLU A 245 40.95 -6.30 -42.25
N ARG A 246 41.69 -5.20 -42.47
CA ARG A 246 43.16 -5.24 -42.57
C ARG A 246 43.77 -4.06 -41.83
N GLU A 247 44.97 -4.25 -41.35
CA GLU A 247 45.79 -3.18 -40.80
C GLU A 247 46.82 -2.72 -41.84
N LEU A 248 46.92 -1.42 -42.00
CA LEU A 248 47.97 -0.78 -42.86
C LEU A 248 48.92 -0.01 -41.97
N LYS A 249 50.21 -0.33 -42.04
CA LYS A 249 51.26 0.48 -41.46
C LYS A 249 51.64 1.59 -42.47
N ALA A 250 51.45 2.83 -42.11
CA ALA A 250 51.91 3.95 -42.92
C ALA A 250 53.45 4.00 -42.89
N GLU A 251 54.09 3.92 -44.05
CA GLU A 251 55.55 3.83 -44.18
C GLU A 251 56.34 5.00 -43.55
N HIS A 252 55.70 6.15 -43.32
CA HIS A 252 56.42 7.34 -42.85
C HIS A 252 55.99 7.92 -41.48
N SER A 253 54.92 7.41 -40.83
CA SER A 253 54.40 7.98 -39.58
C SER A 253 54.23 7.00 -38.44
N GLY A 254 54.48 5.70 -38.64
CA GLY A 254 54.26 4.69 -37.63
C GLY A 254 52.76 4.51 -37.22
N HIS A 255 51.84 5.19 -37.80
CA HIS A 255 50.40 5.07 -37.54
C HIS A 255 49.85 3.80 -38.17
N ILE A 256 49.18 2.98 -37.39
CA ILE A 256 48.44 1.79 -37.86
C ILE A 256 47.01 2.27 -38.23
N GLY A 257 46.71 2.26 -39.53
CA GLY A 257 45.36 2.52 -40.03
C GLY A 257 44.58 1.22 -40.19
N THR A 258 43.31 1.22 -39.88
CA THR A 258 42.43 0.05 -40.15
C THR A 258 41.52 0.33 -41.34
N GLU A 259 41.42 -0.61 -42.24
CA GLU A 259 40.54 -0.59 -43.40
C GLU A 259 39.60 -1.79 -43.42
N TYR A 260 38.47 -1.57 -44.02
CA TYR A 260 37.41 -2.57 -44.12
C TYR A 260 36.96 -2.75 -45.56
N ARG A 261 36.58 -3.96 -45.92
CA ARG A 261 36.04 -4.31 -47.21
C ARG A 261 34.87 -5.28 -47.03
N ARG A 262 33.91 -5.26 -47.95
CA ARG A 262 32.89 -6.31 -48.00
C ARG A 262 33.51 -7.67 -48.27
N ALA A 263 33.17 -8.66 -47.45
CA ALA A 263 33.56 -10.04 -47.71
C ALA A 263 32.92 -10.56 -49.01
N ARG A 264 33.68 -11.30 -49.81
CA ARG A 264 33.25 -11.84 -51.12
C ARG A 264 32.41 -13.10 -50.94
#